data_0e17d99f0db91698d23c3b6120d0c469
#
_entry.id   0e17d99f0db91698d23c3b6120d0c469
#
_cell.length_a   1.000
_cell.length_b   1.000
_cell.length_c   1.000
_cell.angle_alpha   90.00
_cell.angle_beta   90.00
_cell.angle_gamma   90.00
#
_symmetry.space_group_name_H-M   'P 1'
#
loop_
_entity.id
_entity.type
_entity.pdbx_description
1 polymer ?
#
loop_
_entity_poly.entity_id
_entity_poly.type
_entity_poly.pdbx_seq_one_letter_code
_entity_poly.pdbx_strand_id
1 'polypeptide(L)'
;IITAFNIEAGQVVAAGQSVGTLAAGRDPEAVIALPEQELTKVHVGSPATITFWALPDVTVQGVVREISPVPDPVARTYTVKITLQNPPKEVQLGMTINANLSTTDSTNISIPLTALVKDSNGNNAVYIIRDKKAHLVPIKTGEFGKNSVIVTSGLAKGDIVITAGTQQLQEGTAVSQ
;
A
#
# COMPACT_ATOMS: atom_id res chain seq x y z
N ILE A 1 27.57 -8.88 -9.95
CA ILE A 1 27.90 -7.55 -10.49
C ILE A 1 28.80 -6.84 -9.49
N ILE A 2 29.93 -6.28 -9.95
CA ILE A 2 30.79 -5.43 -9.13
C ILE A 2 30.09 -4.07 -9.02
N THR A 3 29.79 -3.62 -7.80
CA THR A 3 29.08 -2.37 -7.53
C THR A 3 30.00 -1.24 -7.10
N ALA A 4 31.16 -1.56 -6.57
CA ALA A 4 32.21 -0.60 -6.24
C ALA A 4 33.58 -1.24 -6.42
N PHE A 5 34.55 -0.47 -6.87
CA PHE A 5 35.94 -0.88 -7.04
C PHE A 5 36.83 0.25 -6.55
N ASN A 6 37.59 0.01 -5.49
CA ASN A 6 38.29 1.05 -4.76
C ASN A 6 39.82 0.87 -4.78
N ILE A 7 40.35 0.32 -5.87
CA ILE A 7 41.80 0.14 -6.07
C ILE A 7 42.21 0.54 -7.46
N GLU A 8 43.45 0.96 -7.58
CA GLU A 8 44.11 1.31 -8.85
C GLU A 8 45.24 0.33 -9.18
N ALA A 9 45.60 0.25 -10.47
CA ALA A 9 46.71 -0.58 -10.91
C ALA A 9 48.02 -0.11 -10.28
N GLY A 10 48.76 -1.05 -9.61
CA GLY A 10 50.01 -0.73 -8.92
C GLY A 10 49.83 -0.35 -7.42
N GLN A 11 48.61 -0.25 -6.91
CA GLN A 11 48.34 0.01 -5.51
C GLN A 11 48.68 -1.22 -4.64
N VAL A 12 49.38 -1.01 -3.54
CA VAL A 12 49.64 -2.06 -2.52
C VAL A 12 48.45 -2.10 -1.58
N VAL A 13 47.90 -3.29 -1.38
CA VAL A 13 46.76 -3.52 -0.49
C VAL A 13 47.20 -4.34 0.73
N ALA A 14 46.67 -4.01 1.89
CA ALA A 14 46.89 -4.77 3.11
C ALA A 14 45.90 -5.94 3.22
N ALA A 15 46.28 -6.97 3.96
CA ALA A 15 45.40 -8.10 4.28
C ALA A 15 44.16 -7.57 5.04
N GLY A 16 42.93 -7.93 4.59
CA GLY A 16 41.67 -7.47 5.16
C GLY A 16 41.19 -6.12 4.66
N GLN A 17 41.92 -5.44 3.79
CA GLN A 17 41.44 -4.19 3.14
C GLN A 17 40.33 -4.51 2.14
N SER A 18 39.21 -3.77 2.25
CA SER A 18 38.13 -3.84 1.26
C SER A 18 38.56 -3.18 -0.04
N VAL A 19 38.65 -3.94 -1.10
CA VAL A 19 39.07 -3.49 -2.43
C VAL A 19 37.90 -3.30 -3.41
N GLY A 20 36.72 -3.76 -3.05
CA GLY A 20 35.53 -3.63 -3.88
C GLY A 20 34.32 -4.27 -3.23
N THR A 21 33.16 -4.02 -3.79
CA THR A 21 31.89 -4.60 -3.36
C THR A 21 31.30 -5.40 -4.52
N LEU A 22 30.90 -6.62 -4.22
CA LEU A 22 30.26 -7.52 -5.17
C LEU A 22 28.80 -7.71 -4.76
N ALA A 23 27.87 -7.29 -5.61
CA ALA A 23 26.48 -7.69 -5.46
C ALA A 23 26.31 -9.10 -6.05
N ALA A 24 26.15 -10.06 -5.17
CA ALA A 24 25.91 -11.46 -5.51
C ALA A 24 24.45 -11.78 -5.25
N GLY A 25 23.58 -11.44 -6.17
CA GLY A 25 22.17 -11.75 -6.06
C GLY A 25 21.53 -11.84 -7.42
N ARG A 26 20.65 -12.81 -7.57
CA ARG A 26 19.81 -12.94 -8.78
C ARG A 26 18.48 -12.24 -8.60
N ASP A 27 18.08 -12.03 -7.35
CA ASP A 27 16.77 -11.48 -6.99
C ASP A 27 16.98 -10.11 -6.31
N PRO A 28 16.75 -9.00 -7.03
CA PRO A 28 16.84 -7.68 -6.43
C PRO A 28 15.80 -7.50 -5.34
N GLU A 29 16.19 -6.80 -4.28
CA GLU A 29 15.32 -6.49 -3.16
C GLU A 29 15.05 -4.98 -3.11
N ALA A 30 13.84 -4.64 -2.78
CA ALA A 30 13.48 -3.29 -2.37
C ALA A 30 13.71 -3.15 -0.87
N VAL A 31 14.45 -2.12 -0.46
CA VAL A 31 14.72 -1.83 0.95
C VAL A 31 14.01 -0.53 1.30
N ILE A 32 13.15 -0.59 2.30
CA ILE A 32 12.38 0.56 2.76
C ILE A 32 12.54 0.77 4.26
N ALA A 33 12.31 1.99 4.71
CA ALA A 33 12.24 2.37 6.11
C ALA A 33 10.76 2.48 6.52
N LEU A 34 10.32 1.63 7.45
CA LEU A 34 8.95 1.55 7.94
C LEU A 34 8.85 2.23 9.32
N PRO A 35 7.98 3.24 9.50
CA PRO A 35 7.73 3.83 10.82
C PRO A 35 7.15 2.79 11.80
N GLU A 36 7.49 2.93 13.09
CA GLU A 36 7.02 2.03 14.14
C GLU A 36 5.48 1.88 14.18
N GLN A 37 4.76 2.95 13.91
CA GLN A 37 3.29 2.96 13.91
C GLN A 37 2.68 2.03 12.86
N GLU A 38 3.39 1.77 11.77
CA GLU A 38 2.94 0.89 10.69
C GLU A 38 3.38 -0.57 10.87
N LEU A 39 4.27 -0.82 11.84
CA LEU A 39 4.87 -2.14 12.04
C LEU A 39 3.82 -3.23 12.36
N THR A 40 2.76 -2.87 13.08
CA THR A 40 1.69 -3.82 13.45
C THR A 40 0.84 -4.26 12.27
N LYS A 41 0.89 -3.50 11.16
CA LYS A 41 0.09 -3.76 9.95
C LYS A 41 0.85 -4.59 8.92
N VAL A 42 2.17 -4.75 9.08
CA VAL A 42 3.04 -5.39 8.09
C VAL A 42 3.72 -6.61 8.70
N HIS A 43 3.66 -7.73 8.02
CA HIS A 43 4.27 -8.98 8.45
C HIS A 43 5.15 -9.57 7.34
N VAL A 44 6.06 -10.46 7.72
CA VAL A 44 6.77 -11.28 6.72
C VAL A 44 5.74 -12.07 5.92
N GLY A 45 5.84 -12.01 4.60
CA GLY A 45 4.85 -12.56 3.66
C GLY A 45 3.81 -11.55 3.18
N SER A 46 3.72 -10.34 3.75
CA SER A 46 2.81 -9.30 3.27
C SER A 46 3.11 -8.93 1.82
N PRO A 47 2.09 -8.81 0.95
CA PRO A 47 2.27 -8.37 -0.42
C PRO A 47 2.59 -6.87 -0.48
N ALA A 48 3.41 -6.50 -1.44
CA ALA A 48 3.82 -5.13 -1.70
C ALA A 48 3.76 -4.82 -3.19
N THR A 49 3.37 -3.59 -3.52
CA THR A 49 3.42 -3.07 -4.88
C THR A 49 4.50 -1.99 -4.94
N ILE A 50 5.49 -2.21 -5.81
CA ILE A 50 6.67 -1.35 -5.93
C ILE A 50 6.57 -0.57 -7.24
N THR A 51 6.74 0.74 -7.15
CA THR A 51 6.86 1.65 -8.28
C THR A 51 8.21 2.37 -8.24
N PHE A 52 8.71 2.78 -9.39
CA PHE A 52 10.05 3.35 -9.54
C PHE A 52 9.94 4.79 -10.05
N TRP A 53 10.70 5.70 -9.45
CA TRP A 53 10.72 7.10 -9.89
C TRP A 53 11.25 7.27 -11.31
N ALA A 54 12.27 6.50 -11.66
CA ALA A 54 12.88 6.52 -12.99
C ALA A 54 12.07 5.78 -14.06
N LEU A 55 11.10 4.96 -13.66
CA LEU A 55 10.29 4.12 -14.56
C LEU A 55 8.82 4.20 -14.12
N PRO A 56 8.11 5.31 -14.38
CA PRO A 56 6.77 5.57 -13.85
C PRO A 56 5.71 4.55 -14.32
N ASP A 57 5.90 3.96 -15.50
CA ASP A 57 4.97 2.96 -16.05
C ASP A 57 5.27 1.53 -15.60
N VAL A 58 6.37 1.33 -14.84
CA VAL A 58 6.76 0.02 -14.34
C VAL A 58 6.28 -0.17 -12.92
N THR A 59 5.46 -1.20 -12.72
CA THR A 59 4.99 -1.65 -11.42
C THR A 59 5.40 -3.10 -11.22
N VAL A 60 6.03 -3.40 -10.08
CA VAL A 60 6.50 -4.74 -9.74
C VAL A 60 5.84 -5.19 -8.44
N GLN A 61 5.35 -6.43 -8.44
CA GLN A 61 4.86 -7.04 -7.22
C GLN A 61 6.05 -7.55 -6.40
N GLY A 62 5.91 -7.47 -5.08
CA GLY A 62 6.90 -7.98 -4.15
C GLY A 62 6.27 -8.62 -2.93
N VAL A 63 7.09 -9.27 -2.14
CA VAL A 63 6.69 -9.89 -0.88
C VAL A 63 7.69 -9.51 0.20
N VAL A 64 7.18 -9.08 1.35
CA VAL A 64 8.02 -8.79 2.51
C VAL A 64 8.75 -10.05 2.96
N ARG A 65 10.06 -10.04 2.85
CA ARG A 65 10.92 -11.17 3.23
C ARG A 65 11.42 -11.05 4.66
N GLU A 66 11.78 -9.85 5.06
CA GLU A 66 12.43 -9.59 6.34
C GLU A 66 12.04 -8.24 6.89
N ILE A 67 11.81 -8.18 8.19
CA ILE A 67 11.65 -6.94 8.95
C ILE A 67 12.74 -6.94 10.00
N SER A 68 13.57 -5.90 10.05
CA SER A 68 14.62 -5.78 11.06
C SER A 68 14.00 -5.85 12.47
N PRO A 69 14.54 -6.63 13.40
CA PRO A 69 14.04 -6.69 14.77
C PRO A 69 14.41 -5.45 15.59
N VAL A 70 15.33 -4.62 15.09
CA VAL A 70 15.82 -3.42 15.77
C VAL A 70 15.62 -2.21 14.87
N PRO A 71 15.06 -1.12 15.39
CA PRO A 71 14.92 0.11 14.62
C PRO A 71 16.27 0.81 14.41
N ASP A 72 16.37 1.57 13.34
CA ASP A 72 17.44 2.54 13.18
C ASP A 72 17.35 3.59 14.31
N PRO A 73 18.42 3.80 15.11
CA PRO A 73 18.38 4.66 16.29
C PRO A 73 18.22 6.15 15.95
N VAL A 74 18.56 6.56 14.74
CA VAL A 74 18.47 7.95 14.27
C VAL A 74 17.11 8.22 13.63
N ALA A 75 16.72 7.39 12.67
CA ALA A 75 15.48 7.57 11.91
C ALA A 75 14.25 7.03 12.66
N ARG A 76 14.41 6.17 13.67
CA ARG A 76 13.33 5.47 14.39
C ARG A 76 12.41 4.70 13.47
N THR A 77 13.00 4.08 12.46
CA THR A 77 12.30 3.28 11.47
C THR A 77 12.87 1.87 11.42
N TYR A 78 12.05 0.93 11.04
CA TYR A 78 12.46 -0.46 10.85
C TYR A 78 12.82 -0.70 9.38
N THR A 79 13.95 -1.34 9.14
CA THR A 79 14.33 -1.73 7.78
C THR A 79 13.50 -2.93 7.35
N VAL A 80 12.78 -2.79 6.24
CA VAL A 80 11.99 -3.86 5.62
C VAL A 80 12.59 -4.20 4.27
N LYS A 81 12.86 -5.49 4.04
CA LYS A 81 13.34 -6.02 2.76
C LYS A 81 12.21 -6.74 2.05
N ILE A 82 11.99 -6.37 0.81
CA ILE A 82 10.93 -6.88 -0.04
C ILE A 82 11.57 -7.55 -1.24
N THR A 83 11.34 -8.83 -1.43
CA THR A 83 11.79 -9.54 -2.63
C THR A 83 10.88 -9.17 -3.79
N LEU A 84 11.46 -8.71 -4.90
CA LEU A 84 10.73 -8.35 -6.11
C LEU A 84 10.41 -9.62 -6.93
N GLN A 85 9.19 -9.70 -7.44
CA GLN A 85 8.73 -10.82 -8.26
C GLN A 85 8.87 -10.47 -9.74
N ASN A 86 9.73 -11.22 -10.45
CA ASN A 86 9.97 -11.06 -11.90
C ASN A 86 10.21 -9.60 -12.33
N PRO A 87 11.13 -8.86 -11.69
CA PRO A 87 11.40 -7.48 -12.09
C PRO A 87 11.91 -7.43 -13.52
N PRO A 88 11.45 -6.46 -14.33
CA PRO A 88 11.95 -6.28 -15.69
C PRO A 88 13.43 -5.86 -15.67
N LYS A 89 14.15 -6.09 -16.79
CA LYS A 89 15.60 -5.87 -16.90
C LYS A 89 16.02 -4.39 -16.74
N GLU A 90 15.09 -3.50 -16.95
CA GLU A 90 15.25 -2.04 -16.79
C GLU A 90 15.39 -1.64 -15.33
N VAL A 91 14.94 -2.46 -14.38
CA VAL A 91 15.10 -2.23 -12.95
C VAL A 91 16.54 -2.46 -12.56
N GLN A 92 17.19 -1.41 -12.07
CA GLN A 92 18.60 -1.41 -11.67
C GLN A 92 18.75 -1.17 -10.16
N LEU A 93 19.86 -1.67 -9.61
CA LEU A 93 20.22 -1.40 -8.22
C LEU A 93 20.46 0.10 -8.01
N GLY A 94 20.02 0.62 -6.86
CA GLY A 94 20.14 2.04 -6.52
C GLY A 94 19.01 2.94 -7.03
N MET A 95 18.00 2.39 -7.72
CA MET A 95 16.82 3.18 -8.10
C MET A 95 16.00 3.57 -6.88
N THR A 96 15.47 4.79 -6.91
CA THR A 96 14.50 5.26 -5.91
C THR A 96 13.14 4.61 -6.18
N ILE A 97 12.56 4.06 -5.13
CA ILE A 97 11.31 3.34 -5.16
C ILE A 97 10.26 3.96 -4.24
N ASN A 98 9.01 3.69 -4.55
CA ASN A 98 7.89 3.84 -3.64
C ASN A 98 7.23 2.47 -3.45
N ALA A 99 7.05 2.04 -2.20
CA ALA A 99 6.43 0.77 -1.87
C ALA A 99 5.06 1.00 -1.22
N ASN A 100 4.04 0.44 -1.81
CA ASN A 100 2.71 0.35 -1.23
C ASN A 100 2.54 -1.04 -0.64
N LEU A 101 2.51 -1.11 0.69
CA LEU A 101 2.32 -2.35 1.43
C LEU A 101 0.81 -2.57 1.61
N SER A 102 0.29 -3.61 1.00
CA SER A 102 -1.10 -4.01 1.22
C SER A 102 -1.19 -4.68 2.59
N THR A 103 -1.88 -4.04 3.50
CA THR A 103 -2.23 -4.65 4.78
C THR A 103 -3.34 -5.68 4.52
N THR A 104 -3.10 -6.92 4.88
CA THR A 104 -3.92 -8.10 4.49
C THR A 104 -5.32 -8.16 5.12
N ASP A 105 -5.75 -7.15 5.87
CA ASP A 105 -6.99 -7.23 6.65
C ASP A 105 -8.01 -6.12 6.39
N SER A 106 -8.01 -5.51 5.24
CA SER A 106 -9.11 -4.60 4.97
C SER A 106 -9.70 -4.86 3.60
N THR A 107 -10.82 -5.58 3.58
CA THR A 107 -11.92 -5.35 2.62
C THR A 107 -12.39 -3.89 2.79
N ASN A 108 -11.46 -2.95 2.77
CA ASN A 108 -11.77 -1.54 2.92
C ASN A 108 -12.46 -1.09 1.64
N ILE A 109 -13.76 -1.01 1.70
CA ILE A 109 -14.58 -0.42 0.64
C ILE A 109 -14.41 1.09 0.77
N SER A 110 -13.87 1.72 -0.25
CA SER A 110 -13.78 3.19 -0.32
C SER A 110 -14.99 3.73 -1.08
N ILE A 111 -15.69 4.68 -0.48
CA ILE A 111 -16.82 5.36 -1.10
C ILE A 111 -16.57 6.87 -1.19
N PRO A 112 -17.13 7.57 -2.20
CA PRO A 112 -17.08 9.03 -2.24
C PRO A 112 -17.79 9.65 -1.04
N LEU A 113 -17.29 10.79 -0.53
CA LEU A 113 -17.93 11.50 0.58
C LEU A 113 -19.37 11.92 0.26
N THR A 114 -19.71 12.12 -1.00
CA THR A 114 -21.06 12.46 -1.47
C THR A 114 -22.09 11.34 -1.25
N ALA A 115 -21.64 10.11 -1.08
CA ALA A 115 -22.49 8.95 -0.78
C ALA A 115 -22.85 8.86 0.71
N LEU A 116 -22.08 9.53 1.57
CA LEU A 116 -22.25 9.45 3.01
C LEU A 116 -23.43 10.29 3.46
N VAL A 117 -24.38 9.66 4.13
CA VAL A 117 -25.56 10.32 4.72
C VAL A 117 -25.63 10.01 6.22
N LYS A 118 -26.54 10.66 6.92
CA LYS A 118 -26.85 10.35 8.31
C LYS A 118 -28.21 9.64 8.39
N ASP A 119 -28.28 8.61 9.25
CA ASP A 119 -29.56 8.01 9.61
C ASP A 119 -30.36 8.90 10.59
N SER A 120 -31.56 8.49 10.94
CA SER A 120 -32.41 9.18 11.91
C SER A 120 -31.80 9.33 13.31
N ASN A 121 -30.80 8.52 13.64
CA ASN A 121 -30.09 8.52 14.92
C ASN A 121 -28.77 9.31 14.84
N GLY A 122 -28.45 9.90 13.68
CA GLY A 122 -27.20 10.65 13.47
C GLY A 122 -25.97 9.78 13.14
N ASN A 123 -26.12 8.46 12.94
CA ASN A 123 -25.04 7.59 12.56
C ASN A 123 -24.74 7.69 11.05
N ASN A 124 -23.52 7.32 10.67
CA ASN A 124 -23.13 7.26 9.26
C ASN A 124 -23.88 6.14 8.56
N ALA A 125 -24.45 6.44 7.39
CA ALA A 125 -25.18 5.49 6.55
C ALA A 125 -24.93 5.79 5.07
N VAL A 126 -25.30 4.87 4.21
CA VAL A 126 -25.30 5.01 2.75
C VAL A 126 -26.57 4.44 2.17
N TYR A 127 -26.99 4.95 1.00
CA TYR A 127 -28.03 4.28 0.24
C TYR A 127 -27.41 3.27 -0.73
N ILE A 128 -27.90 2.04 -0.69
CA ILE A 128 -27.59 1.00 -1.66
C ILE A 128 -28.81 0.71 -2.53
N ILE A 129 -28.58 0.24 -3.77
CA ILE A 129 -29.64 -0.22 -4.64
C ILE A 129 -29.82 -1.72 -4.44
N ARG A 130 -31.04 -2.12 -4.05
CA ARG A 130 -31.46 -3.50 -3.99
C ARG A 130 -32.89 -3.60 -4.53
N ASP A 131 -33.14 -4.52 -5.44
CA ASP A 131 -34.46 -4.69 -6.09
C ASP A 131 -35.03 -3.41 -6.72
N LYS A 132 -34.15 -2.59 -7.36
CA LYS A 132 -34.49 -1.29 -7.95
C LYS A 132 -35.04 -0.26 -6.95
N LYS A 133 -34.73 -0.41 -5.68
CA LYS A 133 -35.12 0.49 -4.60
C LYS A 133 -33.87 0.92 -3.81
N ALA A 134 -33.93 2.13 -3.28
CA ALA A 134 -32.93 2.66 -2.38
C ALA A 134 -33.15 2.12 -0.95
N HIS A 135 -32.14 1.54 -0.36
CA HIS A 135 -32.14 1.06 1.03
C HIS A 135 -31.05 1.77 1.81
N LEU A 136 -31.42 2.32 2.95
CA LEU A 136 -30.48 2.98 3.86
C LEU A 136 -29.78 1.94 4.72
N VAL A 137 -28.47 1.83 4.57
CA VAL A 137 -27.64 0.87 5.31
C VAL A 137 -26.71 1.62 6.25
N PRO A 138 -26.77 1.37 7.56
CA PRO A 138 -25.84 1.94 8.52
C PRO A 138 -24.44 1.35 8.29
N ILE A 139 -23.44 2.23 8.30
CA ILE A 139 -22.03 1.85 8.09
C ILE A 139 -21.14 2.36 9.22
N LYS A 140 -20.01 1.67 9.41
CA LYS A 140 -18.90 2.21 10.22
C LYS A 140 -17.84 2.75 9.28
N THR A 141 -17.42 3.98 9.52
CA THR A 141 -16.38 4.65 8.74
C THR A 141 -15.03 4.54 9.46
N GLY A 142 -13.97 4.40 8.69
CA GLY A 142 -12.59 4.49 9.12
C GLY A 142 -11.98 5.85 8.76
N GLU A 143 -10.81 5.83 8.14
CA GLU A 143 -10.09 7.04 7.76
C GLU A 143 -10.80 7.80 6.63
N PHE A 144 -10.77 9.14 6.75
CA PHE A 144 -11.27 10.05 5.73
C PHE A 144 -10.12 10.47 4.81
N GLY A 145 -10.27 10.19 3.51
CA GLY A 145 -9.39 10.68 2.46
C GLY A 145 -9.83 12.06 1.96
N LYS A 146 -9.15 12.57 0.93
CA LYS A 146 -9.43 13.90 0.37
C LYS A 146 -10.85 14.04 -0.20
N ASN A 147 -11.36 13.01 -0.88
CA ASN A 147 -12.72 12.98 -1.48
C ASN A 147 -13.44 11.66 -1.22
N SER A 148 -12.95 10.83 -0.32
CA SER A 148 -13.49 9.51 -0.05
C SER A 148 -13.39 9.17 1.43
N VAL A 149 -14.17 8.18 1.86
CA VAL A 149 -14.13 7.62 3.19
C VAL A 149 -14.03 6.11 3.10
N ILE A 150 -13.22 5.53 3.97
CA ILE A 150 -13.11 4.08 4.10
C ILE A 150 -14.28 3.56 4.93
N VAL A 151 -14.98 2.56 4.43
CA VAL A 151 -16.03 1.83 5.16
C VAL A 151 -15.42 0.57 5.73
N THR A 152 -15.43 0.45 7.05
CA THR A 152 -14.87 -0.70 7.78
C THR A 152 -15.89 -1.80 8.02
N SER A 153 -17.19 -1.48 8.01
CA SER A 153 -18.26 -2.46 8.09
C SER A 153 -19.60 -1.88 7.63
N GLY A 154 -20.53 -2.75 7.24
CA GLY A 154 -21.88 -2.38 6.80
C GLY A 154 -22.12 -2.51 5.30
N LEU A 155 -21.07 -2.64 4.48
CA LEU A 155 -21.17 -2.93 3.04
C LEU A 155 -20.56 -4.28 2.70
N ALA A 156 -21.11 -4.91 1.68
CA ALA A 156 -20.58 -6.13 1.09
C ALA A 156 -20.03 -5.87 -0.32
N LYS A 157 -19.11 -6.73 -0.75
CA LYS A 157 -18.60 -6.68 -2.13
C LYS A 157 -19.74 -6.99 -3.10
N GLY A 158 -20.02 -6.05 -4.01
CA GLY A 158 -21.09 -6.15 -4.99
C GLY A 158 -22.30 -5.25 -4.66
N ASP A 159 -22.36 -4.62 -3.49
CA ASP A 159 -23.39 -3.61 -3.20
C ASP A 159 -23.20 -2.39 -4.12
N ILE A 160 -24.30 -1.92 -4.70
CA ILE A 160 -24.31 -0.71 -5.54
C ILE A 160 -24.68 0.48 -4.66
N VAL A 161 -23.71 1.35 -4.42
CA VAL A 161 -23.88 2.53 -3.58
C VAL A 161 -24.30 3.73 -4.42
N ILE A 162 -25.33 4.46 -3.96
CA ILE A 162 -25.78 5.70 -4.59
C ILE A 162 -24.86 6.85 -4.18
N THR A 163 -24.23 7.51 -5.15
CA THR A 163 -23.24 8.55 -4.92
C THR A 163 -23.73 9.97 -5.17
N ALA A 164 -24.92 10.12 -5.81
CA ALA A 164 -25.51 11.41 -6.13
C ALA A 164 -27.03 11.39 -5.83
N GLY A 165 -27.59 12.57 -5.51
CA GLY A 165 -29.03 12.71 -5.22
C GLY A 165 -29.47 12.15 -3.86
N THR A 166 -28.54 11.80 -2.99
CA THR A 166 -28.82 11.13 -1.72
C THR A 166 -29.71 11.94 -0.76
N GLN A 167 -29.73 13.27 -0.89
CA GLN A 167 -30.55 14.16 -0.03
C GLN A 167 -32.07 14.10 -0.32
N GLN A 168 -32.44 13.57 -1.48
CA GLN A 168 -33.86 13.46 -1.90
C GLN A 168 -34.40 12.04 -1.75
N LEU A 169 -33.55 11.10 -1.35
CA LEU A 169 -33.92 9.69 -1.21
C LEU A 169 -34.51 9.41 0.16
N GLN A 170 -35.53 8.56 0.15
CA GLN A 170 -36.09 7.93 1.35
C GLN A 170 -35.99 6.41 1.20
N GLU A 171 -36.09 5.71 2.33
CA GLU A 171 -36.14 4.26 2.33
C GLU A 171 -37.23 3.74 1.39
N GLY A 172 -36.87 2.83 0.50
CA GLY A 172 -37.78 2.23 -0.48
C GLY A 172 -38.06 3.05 -1.74
N THR A 173 -37.43 4.24 -1.91
CA THR A 173 -37.58 5.04 -3.14
C THR A 173 -37.13 4.25 -4.35
N ALA A 174 -38.01 4.18 -5.39
CA ALA A 174 -37.65 3.53 -6.64
C ALA A 174 -36.53 4.31 -7.34
N VAL A 175 -35.48 3.63 -7.78
CA VAL A 175 -34.33 4.20 -8.49
C VAL A 175 -34.11 3.44 -9.80
N SER A 176 -33.79 4.18 -10.86
CA SER A 176 -33.30 3.61 -12.11
C SER A 176 -31.78 3.79 -12.21
N GLN A 177 -31.09 2.78 -12.70
CA GLN A 177 -29.68 2.88 -13.07
C GLN A 177 -29.52 3.69 -14.34
#